data_12cb49a3e0e05651ae76e88670daa9d8
#
_entry.id   12cb49a3e0e05651ae76e88670daa9d8
#
_cell.length_a   1.000
_cell.length_b   1.000
_cell.length_c   1.000
_cell.angle_alpha   90.00
_cell.angle_beta   90.00
_cell.angle_gamma   90.00
#
_symmetry.space_group_name_H-M   'P 1'
#
loop_
_entity.id
_entity.type
_entity.pdbx_description
1 polymer ?
#
loop_
_entity_poly.entity_id
_entity_poly.type
_entity_poly.pdbx_seq_one_letter_code
_entity_poly.pdbx_strand_id
1 'polypeptide(L)'
;MAKILLVSATRRAFRARDLHTSLLGGIETTNIELASRLAERGHEVILGTPTTSVTFHNGFKNIPLGNIQGETADIFISSNDLHAFDVAPQQAKKVLWVHNPLIIERLFRRKQIRPLFQYRPHAVFAGEVSRRRTSGLLPFSRRSTIYHGVSDVFRNAEPSSGQKRIAVWVSQPQRGLKETLDIWTTHIFPKVPDAEFHIFGHVEDHLGPDMARFGEFGVVFHKRASMAELATFYRTARMMIFPGARDETFCLAAAEAQCVGLPVVTRGIGALSERVRHGVNGIIARTDEEVAAAAIRLFNDDELWVMLHQGALCERVTLNWQNAARMWEYELGITP
;
A
#
# COMPACT_ATOMS: atom_id res chain seq x y z
N MET A 1 21.25 15.62 -11.75
CA MET A 1 21.38 14.14 -11.77
C MET A 1 22.02 13.69 -10.48
N ALA A 2 21.49 12.66 -9.82
CA ALA A 2 22.04 12.11 -8.58
C ALA A 2 22.14 10.59 -8.70
N LYS A 3 23.07 9.97 -7.96
CA LYS A 3 23.18 8.53 -7.81
C LYS A 3 22.46 8.08 -6.55
N ILE A 4 21.42 7.26 -6.71
CA ILE A 4 20.49 6.84 -5.66
C ILE A 4 20.60 5.33 -5.47
N LEU A 5 20.93 4.91 -4.25
CA LEU A 5 20.92 3.50 -3.84
C LEU A 5 19.72 3.26 -2.92
N LEU A 6 18.75 2.51 -3.45
CA LEU A 6 17.55 2.13 -2.73
C LEU A 6 17.69 0.67 -2.24
N VAL A 7 17.45 0.42 -0.95
CA VAL A 7 17.63 -0.90 -0.34
C VAL A 7 16.33 -1.39 0.28
N SER A 8 15.91 -2.58 -0.15
CA SER A 8 14.71 -3.25 0.34
C SER A 8 15.04 -4.67 0.81
N ALA A 9 15.33 -4.81 2.10
CA ALA A 9 15.68 -6.08 2.75
C ALA A 9 14.41 -6.81 3.23
N THR A 10 13.48 -7.13 2.33
CA THR A 10 12.29 -7.91 2.65
C THR A 10 12.63 -9.40 2.83
N ARG A 11 11.76 -10.15 3.51
CA ARG A 11 11.98 -11.60 3.72
C ARG A 11 11.86 -12.42 2.44
N ARG A 12 11.07 -11.94 1.49
CA ARG A 12 10.82 -12.60 0.22
C ARG A 12 11.82 -12.11 -0.81
N ALA A 13 12.46 -13.03 -1.51
CA ALA A 13 13.28 -12.68 -2.67
C ALA A 13 12.40 -12.14 -3.80
N PHE A 14 12.83 -11.06 -4.42
CA PHE A 14 12.16 -10.47 -5.58
C PHE A 14 13.17 -9.75 -6.49
N ARG A 15 12.80 -9.60 -7.73
CA ARG A 15 13.54 -8.85 -8.73
C ARG A 15 12.67 -7.77 -9.33
N ALA A 16 13.27 -6.72 -9.82
CA ALA A 16 12.54 -5.60 -10.41
C ALA A 16 11.60 -6.03 -11.56
N ARG A 17 12.03 -6.99 -12.39
CA ARG A 17 11.21 -7.56 -13.48
C ARG A 17 9.97 -8.33 -13.02
N ASP A 18 9.91 -8.69 -11.74
CA ASP A 18 8.80 -9.46 -11.19
C ASP A 18 7.55 -8.59 -10.93
N LEU A 19 7.63 -7.26 -11.15
CA LEU A 19 6.55 -6.30 -10.84
C LEU A 19 5.18 -6.69 -11.41
N HIS A 20 5.15 -7.20 -12.65
CA HIS A 20 3.90 -7.54 -13.33
C HIS A 20 3.65 -9.06 -13.44
N THR A 21 4.64 -9.89 -13.11
CA THR A 21 4.61 -11.33 -13.30
C THR A 21 4.51 -12.13 -12.02
N SER A 22 4.76 -11.50 -10.87
CA SER A 22 4.78 -12.15 -9.57
C SER A 22 3.84 -11.47 -8.58
N LEU A 23 3.39 -12.24 -7.59
CA LEU A 23 2.55 -11.73 -6.50
C LEU A 23 3.43 -11.01 -5.46
N LEU A 24 3.82 -9.78 -5.74
CA LEU A 24 4.62 -8.95 -4.85
C LEU A 24 3.78 -8.38 -3.70
N GLY A 25 4.43 -8.02 -2.59
CA GLY A 25 3.82 -7.23 -1.53
C GLY A 25 3.92 -5.73 -1.80
N GLY A 26 3.22 -4.93 -1.01
CA GLY A 26 3.20 -3.48 -1.20
C GLY A 26 4.58 -2.82 -1.10
N ILE A 27 5.46 -3.32 -0.21
CA ILE A 27 6.83 -2.78 -0.05
C ILE A 27 7.67 -3.05 -1.30
N GLU A 28 7.64 -4.29 -1.80
CA GLU A 28 8.37 -4.67 -3.00
C GLU A 28 7.90 -3.84 -4.21
N THR A 29 6.60 -3.76 -4.41
CA THR A 29 5.98 -2.97 -5.49
C THR A 29 6.40 -1.51 -5.41
N THR A 30 6.27 -0.87 -4.25
CA THR A 30 6.60 0.56 -4.11
C THR A 30 8.07 0.86 -4.33
N ASN A 31 8.98 -0.04 -3.93
CA ASN A 31 10.41 0.13 -4.17
C ASN A 31 10.75 0.06 -5.68
N ILE A 32 10.16 -0.89 -6.41
CA ILE A 32 10.37 -1.02 -7.86
C ILE A 32 9.79 0.19 -8.60
N GLU A 33 8.57 0.61 -8.25
CA GLU A 33 7.91 1.75 -8.89
C GLU A 33 8.71 3.05 -8.67
N LEU A 34 9.14 3.33 -7.44
CA LEU A 34 9.95 4.52 -7.18
C LEU A 34 11.29 4.47 -7.93
N ALA A 35 11.99 3.32 -7.92
CA ALA A 35 13.25 3.16 -8.64
C ALA A 35 13.08 3.41 -10.14
N SER A 36 12.02 2.85 -10.75
CA SER A 36 11.69 3.06 -12.16
C SER A 36 11.47 4.54 -12.47
N ARG A 37 10.66 5.24 -11.67
CA ARG A 37 10.35 6.66 -11.94
C ARG A 37 11.51 7.59 -11.73
N LEU A 38 12.37 7.33 -10.75
CA LEU A 38 13.60 8.12 -10.56
C LEU A 38 14.59 7.89 -11.71
N ALA A 39 14.70 6.66 -12.23
CA ALA A 39 15.53 6.37 -13.40
C ALA A 39 14.99 7.03 -14.67
N GLU A 40 13.68 6.96 -14.93
CA GLU A 40 13.01 7.66 -16.05
C GLU A 40 13.22 9.18 -15.99
N ARG A 41 13.45 9.73 -14.80
CA ARG A 41 13.74 11.16 -14.58
C ARG A 41 15.22 11.51 -14.68
N GLY A 42 16.07 10.56 -15.10
CA GLY A 42 17.47 10.79 -15.40
C GLY A 42 18.44 10.61 -14.22
N HIS A 43 17.99 10.04 -13.09
CA HIS A 43 18.90 9.66 -12.01
C HIS A 43 19.55 8.29 -12.27
N GLU A 44 20.78 8.11 -11.80
CA GLU A 44 21.42 6.80 -11.72
C GLU A 44 20.82 6.05 -10.52
N VAL A 45 20.03 5.00 -10.74
CA VAL A 45 19.34 4.27 -9.67
C VAL A 45 19.85 2.84 -9.57
N ILE A 46 20.17 2.44 -8.34
CA ILE A 46 20.50 1.06 -7.99
C ILE A 46 19.49 0.60 -6.94
N LEU A 47 18.85 -0.54 -7.19
CA LEU A 47 17.93 -1.19 -6.24
C LEU A 47 18.57 -2.45 -5.67
N GLY A 48 18.92 -2.44 -4.38
CA GLY A 48 19.39 -3.61 -3.63
C GLY A 48 18.21 -4.43 -3.09
N THR A 49 18.12 -5.71 -3.46
CA THR A 49 17.04 -6.62 -3.02
C THR A 49 17.58 -7.99 -2.65
N PRO A 50 16.79 -8.86 -1.98
CA PRO A 50 17.14 -10.25 -1.72
C PRO A 50 17.12 -11.10 -3.00
N THR A 51 17.77 -10.66 -4.06
CA THR A 51 17.98 -11.39 -5.31
C THR A 51 19.34 -12.07 -5.31
N THR A 52 19.54 -13.05 -6.20
CA THR A 52 20.82 -13.75 -6.34
C THR A 52 21.63 -13.28 -7.56
N SER A 53 21.06 -12.44 -8.42
CA SER A 53 21.70 -12.01 -9.67
C SER A 53 21.47 -10.52 -9.92
N VAL A 54 22.44 -9.91 -10.62
CA VAL A 54 22.32 -8.54 -11.13
C VAL A 54 21.40 -8.56 -12.35
N THR A 55 20.45 -7.63 -12.39
CA THR A 55 19.54 -7.46 -13.53
C THR A 55 19.34 -5.96 -13.81
N PHE A 56 18.90 -5.63 -15.02
CA PHE A 56 18.51 -4.28 -15.39
C PHE A 56 17.01 -4.25 -15.70
N HIS A 57 16.35 -3.19 -15.29
CA HIS A 57 14.90 -3.02 -15.47
C HIS A 57 14.58 -1.51 -15.53
N ASN A 58 13.82 -1.09 -16.56
CA ASN A 58 13.34 0.30 -16.68
C ASN A 58 14.40 1.37 -16.36
N GLY A 59 15.62 1.19 -16.89
CA GLY A 59 16.69 2.17 -16.76
C GLY A 59 17.47 2.12 -15.44
N PHE A 60 17.16 1.22 -14.51
CA PHE A 60 17.92 1.04 -13.27
C PHE A 60 18.53 -0.36 -13.11
N LYS A 61 19.57 -0.44 -12.27
CA LYS A 61 20.27 -1.68 -11.93
C LYS A 61 19.68 -2.30 -10.65
N ASN A 62 19.29 -3.56 -10.69
CA ASN A 62 18.88 -4.31 -9.50
C ASN A 62 19.98 -5.30 -9.10
N ILE A 63 20.45 -5.24 -7.86
CA ILE A 63 21.59 -6.01 -7.35
C ILE A 63 21.24 -6.83 -6.10
N PRO A 64 21.96 -7.93 -5.85
CA PRO A 64 21.89 -8.63 -4.57
C PRO A 64 22.28 -7.74 -3.39
N LEU A 65 21.63 -7.93 -2.22
CA LEU A 65 21.98 -7.20 -0.99
C LEU A 65 23.46 -7.29 -0.63
N GLY A 66 24.10 -8.44 -0.86
CA GLY A 66 25.53 -8.63 -0.61
C GLY A 66 26.46 -7.77 -1.48
N ASN A 67 25.96 -7.23 -2.58
CA ASN A 67 26.74 -6.40 -3.51
C ASN A 67 26.62 -4.90 -3.23
N ILE A 68 25.85 -4.50 -2.20
CA ILE A 68 25.66 -3.09 -1.82
C ILE A 68 26.98 -2.48 -1.32
N GLN A 69 27.75 -3.25 -0.56
CA GLN A 69 29.07 -2.83 -0.06
C GLN A 69 30.03 -2.65 -1.24
N GLY A 70 30.44 -1.44 -1.48
CA GLY A 70 31.31 -1.09 -2.63
C GLY A 70 30.60 -0.25 -3.69
N GLU A 71 29.27 -0.14 -3.68
CA GLU A 71 28.56 0.84 -4.49
C GLU A 71 28.71 2.25 -3.88
N THR A 72 28.81 3.26 -4.76
CA THR A 72 28.78 4.67 -4.36
C THR A 72 27.36 5.20 -4.51
N ALA A 73 26.99 6.21 -3.73
CA ALA A 73 25.72 6.92 -3.90
C ALA A 73 25.78 8.31 -3.25
N ASP A 74 25.02 9.26 -3.79
CA ASP A 74 24.74 10.55 -3.17
C ASP A 74 23.66 10.39 -2.11
N ILE A 75 22.69 9.48 -2.36
CA ILE A 75 21.55 9.22 -1.51
C ILE A 75 21.40 7.71 -1.30
N PHE A 76 21.26 7.33 -0.04
CA PHE A 76 21.00 5.96 0.37
C PHE A 76 19.63 5.88 1.06
N ILE A 77 18.66 5.21 0.41
CA ILE A 77 17.30 5.04 0.93
C ILE A 77 17.14 3.61 1.41
N SER A 78 16.80 3.43 2.68
CA SER A 78 16.49 2.11 3.25
C SER A 78 15.01 1.98 3.58
N SER A 79 14.37 0.90 3.11
CA SER A 79 12.98 0.58 3.41
C SER A 79 12.84 -0.17 4.73
N ASN A 80 12.37 0.50 5.80
CA ASN A 80 12.10 -0.02 7.14
C ASN A 80 13.31 -0.58 7.92
N ASP A 81 14.51 -0.59 7.37
CA ASP A 81 15.68 -1.23 8.00
C ASP A 81 16.80 -0.24 8.25
N LEU A 82 17.06 0.07 9.53
CA LEU A 82 18.11 0.96 9.96
C LEU A 82 19.51 0.31 9.91
N HIS A 83 19.59 -1.03 9.96
CA HIS A 83 20.87 -1.75 9.83
C HIS A 83 21.45 -1.68 8.42
N ALA A 84 20.61 -1.44 7.40
CA ALA A 84 21.12 -1.21 6.05
C ALA A 84 22.09 -0.03 5.97
N PHE A 85 22.05 0.92 6.90
CA PHE A 85 22.99 2.04 6.94
C PHE A 85 24.41 1.65 7.36
N ASP A 86 24.61 0.45 7.92
CA ASP A 86 25.94 -0.05 8.28
C ASP A 86 26.84 -0.28 7.04
N VAL A 87 26.22 -0.52 5.87
CA VAL A 87 26.89 -0.71 4.57
C VAL A 87 26.71 0.50 3.62
N ALA A 88 26.06 1.57 4.07
CA ALA A 88 25.83 2.75 3.26
C ALA A 88 27.15 3.53 3.04
N PRO A 89 27.37 4.12 1.84
CA PRO A 89 28.48 5.03 1.62
C PRO A 89 28.50 6.14 2.67
N GLN A 90 29.69 6.47 3.22
CA GLN A 90 29.81 7.37 4.36
C GLN A 90 29.22 8.75 4.04
N GLN A 91 29.51 9.28 2.86
CA GLN A 91 29.05 10.59 2.39
C GLN A 91 27.59 10.64 1.94
N ALA A 92 26.95 9.48 1.73
CA ALA A 92 25.59 9.44 1.24
C ALA A 92 24.59 10.01 2.28
N LYS A 93 23.66 10.84 1.81
CA LYS A 93 22.48 11.25 2.61
C LYS A 93 21.63 10.03 2.95
N LYS A 94 21.48 9.74 4.25
CA LYS A 94 20.77 8.56 4.72
C LYS A 94 19.27 8.86 4.91
N VAL A 95 18.43 8.07 4.26
CA VAL A 95 16.98 8.23 4.26
C VAL A 95 16.32 6.92 4.67
N LEU A 96 15.49 6.96 5.70
CA LEU A 96 14.64 5.84 6.10
C LEU A 96 13.25 6.00 5.48
N TRP A 97 12.89 5.12 4.55
CA TRP A 97 11.54 5.07 4.01
C TRP A 97 10.65 4.18 4.89
N VAL A 98 9.70 4.80 5.55
CA VAL A 98 8.90 4.19 6.62
C VAL A 98 7.60 3.65 6.03
N HIS A 99 7.54 2.34 5.80
CA HIS A 99 6.34 1.63 5.34
C HIS A 99 5.55 0.99 6.47
N ASN A 100 6.16 0.79 7.64
CA ASN A 100 5.52 0.19 8.81
C ASN A 100 5.56 1.16 9.98
N PRO A 101 4.60 1.10 10.92
CA PRO A 101 4.64 1.96 12.10
C PRO A 101 5.94 1.80 12.89
N LEU A 102 6.59 2.92 13.22
CA LEU A 102 7.77 2.96 14.07
C LEU A 102 7.35 2.94 15.54
N ILE A 103 7.14 1.74 16.07
CA ILE A 103 6.80 1.49 17.47
C ILE A 103 8.10 1.25 18.23
N ILE A 104 8.32 1.97 19.32
CA ILE A 104 9.56 1.94 20.13
C ILE A 104 9.90 0.51 20.55
N GLU A 105 8.94 -0.26 21.04
CA GLU A 105 9.12 -1.66 21.40
C GLU A 105 9.66 -2.51 20.23
N ARG A 106 9.13 -2.29 19.02
CA ARG A 106 9.57 -2.98 17.80
C ARG A 106 11.00 -2.59 17.43
N LEU A 107 11.38 -1.31 17.60
CA LEU A 107 12.75 -0.84 17.38
C LEU A 107 13.73 -1.51 18.36
N PHE A 108 13.35 -1.64 19.64
CA PHE A 108 14.15 -2.39 20.63
C PHE A 108 14.29 -3.86 20.25
N ARG A 109 13.19 -4.56 19.98
CA ARG A 109 13.19 -5.97 19.64
C ARG A 109 14.03 -6.28 18.39
N ARG A 110 14.05 -5.37 17.41
CA ARG A 110 14.83 -5.48 16.18
C ARG A 110 16.23 -4.88 16.30
N LYS A 111 16.65 -4.47 17.50
CA LYS A 111 17.96 -3.84 17.76
C LYS A 111 18.22 -2.59 16.90
N GLN A 112 17.19 -1.90 16.46
CA GLN A 112 17.29 -0.74 15.56
C GLN A 112 17.48 0.61 16.29
N ILE A 113 17.45 0.62 17.61
CA ILE A 113 17.64 1.85 18.41
C ILE A 113 19.05 2.41 18.23
N ARG A 114 20.10 1.57 18.35
CA ARG A 114 21.48 2.03 18.20
C ARG A 114 21.73 2.62 16.79
N PRO A 115 21.41 1.95 15.67
CA PRO A 115 21.53 2.55 14.34
C PRO A 115 20.74 3.86 14.19
N LEU A 116 19.55 3.97 14.79
CA LEU A 116 18.76 5.19 14.75
C LEU A 116 19.48 6.39 15.36
N PHE A 117 20.09 6.21 16.54
CA PHE A 117 20.85 7.27 17.21
C PHE A 117 22.17 7.58 16.51
N GLN A 118 22.80 6.55 15.91
CA GLN A 118 24.07 6.67 15.20
C GLN A 118 23.91 7.45 13.88
N TYR A 119 22.91 7.09 13.08
CA TYR A 119 22.76 7.62 11.72
C TYR A 119 21.82 8.81 11.62
N ARG A 120 20.85 8.94 12.52
CA ARG A 120 19.87 10.03 12.55
C ARG A 120 19.29 10.33 11.16
N PRO A 121 18.74 9.32 10.42
CA PRO A 121 18.38 9.51 9.02
C PRO A 121 17.24 10.52 8.86
N HIS A 122 17.07 11.03 7.65
CA HIS A 122 15.83 11.67 7.24
C HIS A 122 14.74 10.59 7.14
N ALA A 123 13.67 10.67 7.91
CA ALA A 123 12.54 9.75 7.86
C ALA A 123 11.46 10.25 6.89
N VAL A 124 11.18 9.45 5.85
CA VAL A 124 10.10 9.70 4.90
C VAL A 124 8.97 8.70 5.16
N PHE A 125 7.81 9.19 5.54
CA PHE A 125 6.63 8.41 5.87
C PHE A 125 5.69 8.28 4.67
N ALA A 126 5.08 7.10 4.54
CA ALA A 126 4.09 6.84 3.49
C ALA A 126 2.74 7.53 3.72
N GLY A 127 2.48 8.06 4.92
CA GLY A 127 1.25 8.74 5.29
C GLY A 127 1.42 9.63 6.52
N GLU A 128 0.60 10.64 6.61
CA GLU A 128 0.66 11.63 7.68
C GLU A 128 0.25 11.04 9.04
N VAL A 129 -0.72 10.12 9.05
CA VAL A 129 -1.10 9.40 10.27
C VAL A 129 0.08 8.61 10.83
N SER A 130 0.86 7.95 9.98
CA SER A 130 2.06 7.22 10.39
C SER A 130 3.12 8.18 10.96
N ARG A 131 3.33 9.33 10.32
CA ARG A 131 4.26 10.38 10.79
C ARG A 131 3.86 10.92 12.16
N ARG A 132 2.58 11.28 12.34
CA ARG A 132 2.06 11.85 13.63
C ARG A 132 2.10 10.83 14.76
N ARG A 133 1.89 9.55 14.48
CA ARG A 133 1.96 8.48 15.50
C ARG A 133 3.39 8.13 15.92
N THR A 134 4.37 8.52 15.13
CA THR A 134 5.78 8.28 15.45
C THR A 134 6.25 9.27 16.50
N SER A 135 6.79 8.77 17.63
CA SER A 135 7.25 9.60 18.75
C SER A 135 8.18 10.74 18.30
N GLY A 136 7.90 11.94 18.76
CA GLY A 136 8.73 13.13 18.53
C GLY A 136 10.15 13.01 19.08
N LEU A 137 10.36 12.15 20.07
CA LEU A 137 11.65 11.94 20.73
C LEU A 137 12.64 11.10 19.90
N LEU A 138 12.19 10.43 18.84
CA LEU A 138 13.10 9.66 17.98
C LEU A 138 14.00 10.61 17.17
N PRO A 139 15.33 10.40 17.16
CA PRO A 139 16.32 11.34 16.67
C PRO A 139 16.49 11.33 15.15
N PHE A 140 15.43 11.61 14.41
CA PHE A 140 15.52 11.82 12.97
C PHE A 140 16.06 13.22 12.67
N SER A 141 16.93 13.34 11.66
CA SER A 141 17.43 14.64 11.19
C SER A 141 16.31 15.49 10.54
N ARG A 142 15.37 14.85 9.89
CA ARG A 142 14.19 15.44 9.27
C ARG A 142 13.06 14.42 9.23
N ARG A 143 11.80 14.89 9.11
CA ARG A 143 10.60 14.07 8.93
C ARG A 143 9.75 14.65 7.83
N SER A 144 9.45 13.86 6.83
CA SER A 144 8.60 14.24 5.69
C SER A 144 7.53 13.18 5.45
N THR A 145 6.45 13.57 4.79
CA THR A 145 5.43 12.65 4.31
C THR A 145 5.40 12.69 2.80
N ILE A 146 5.59 11.54 2.15
CA ILE A 146 5.42 11.38 0.71
C ILE A 146 4.50 10.18 0.49
N TYR A 147 3.31 10.45 -0.02
CA TYR A 147 2.35 9.40 -0.36
C TYR A 147 2.87 8.56 -1.53
N HIS A 148 2.57 7.25 -1.50
CA HIS A 148 2.86 6.38 -2.64
C HIS A 148 2.01 6.75 -3.85
N GLY A 149 2.53 6.45 -5.03
CA GLY A 149 1.72 6.35 -6.23
C GLY A 149 0.97 5.00 -6.26
N VAL A 150 0.01 4.92 -7.14
CA VAL A 150 -0.67 3.67 -7.54
C VAL A 150 -0.14 3.29 -8.92
N SER A 151 0.03 1.99 -9.16
CA SER A 151 0.50 1.46 -10.45
C SER A 151 -0.42 1.87 -11.59
N ASP A 152 0.17 2.13 -12.76
CA ASP A 152 -0.56 2.48 -13.98
C ASP A 152 -1.55 1.39 -14.40
N VAL A 153 -1.36 0.15 -13.97
CA VAL A 153 -2.31 -0.96 -14.16
C VAL A 153 -3.70 -0.61 -13.63
N PHE A 154 -3.79 -0.01 -12.44
CA PHE A 154 -5.09 0.41 -11.87
C PHE A 154 -5.52 1.80 -12.35
N ARG A 155 -4.57 2.71 -12.55
CA ARG A 155 -4.87 4.08 -12.94
C ARG A 155 -5.40 4.18 -14.37
N ASN A 156 -4.94 3.30 -15.26
CA ASN A 156 -5.36 3.24 -16.65
C ASN A 156 -6.45 2.18 -16.90
N ALA A 157 -6.86 1.44 -15.86
CA ALA A 157 -7.96 0.49 -15.99
C ALA A 157 -9.28 1.20 -16.32
N GLU A 158 -10.13 0.52 -17.06
CA GLU A 158 -11.52 0.98 -17.26
C GLU A 158 -12.20 1.13 -15.90
N PRO A 159 -12.97 2.19 -15.67
CA PRO A 159 -13.70 2.36 -14.41
C PRO A 159 -14.66 1.21 -14.11
N SER A 160 -14.96 1.00 -12.84
CA SER A 160 -16.03 0.10 -12.44
C SER A 160 -17.36 0.54 -13.04
N SER A 161 -18.14 -0.42 -13.52
CA SER A 161 -19.51 -0.16 -13.97
C SER A 161 -20.51 -0.02 -12.84
N GLY A 162 -20.19 -0.53 -11.64
CA GLY A 162 -21.08 -0.55 -10.48
C GLY A 162 -22.38 -1.34 -10.64
N GLN A 163 -22.56 -2.06 -11.75
CA GLN A 163 -23.84 -2.74 -12.05
C GLN A 163 -24.13 -3.94 -11.18
N LYS A 164 -23.09 -4.64 -10.72
CA LYS A 164 -23.24 -5.82 -9.88
C LYS A 164 -23.15 -5.44 -8.40
N ARG A 165 -23.94 -6.12 -7.56
CA ARG A 165 -23.88 -6.01 -6.11
C ARG A 165 -22.70 -6.78 -5.54
N ILE A 166 -21.50 -6.41 -5.96
CA ILE A 166 -20.24 -7.03 -5.54
C ILE A 166 -19.49 -6.06 -4.63
N ALA A 167 -19.19 -6.51 -3.41
CA ALA A 167 -18.20 -5.88 -2.54
C ALA A 167 -16.89 -6.67 -2.59
N VAL A 168 -15.77 -5.99 -2.40
CA VAL A 168 -14.44 -6.62 -2.40
C VAL A 168 -13.67 -6.29 -1.14
N TRP A 169 -12.85 -7.25 -0.70
CA TRP A 169 -11.87 -7.10 0.36
C TRP A 169 -10.51 -7.63 -0.10
N VAL A 170 -9.47 -6.82 0.05
CA VAL A 170 -8.10 -7.16 -0.35
C VAL A 170 -7.13 -6.67 0.71
N SER A 171 -6.65 -7.56 1.55
CA SER A 171 -5.63 -7.25 2.56
C SER A 171 -5.08 -8.54 3.17
N GLN A 172 -4.24 -8.40 4.20
CA GLN A 172 -3.83 -9.53 5.03
C GLN A 172 -4.95 -9.86 6.02
N PRO A 173 -5.33 -11.14 6.23
CA PRO A 173 -6.48 -11.52 7.07
C PRO A 173 -6.46 -10.93 8.48
N GLN A 174 -5.28 -10.74 9.07
CA GLN A 174 -5.10 -10.14 10.39
C GLN A 174 -5.56 -8.68 10.49
N ARG A 175 -5.86 -8.06 9.36
CA ARG A 175 -6.26 -6.65 9.28
C ARG A 175 -7.77 -6.46 9.24
N GLY A 176 -8.49 -7.31 9.97
CA GLY A 176 -9.94 -7.15 10.17
C GLY A 176 -10.83 -8.00 9.26
N LEU A 177 -10.30 -9.10 8.67
CA LEU A 177 -11.13 -9.97 7.84
C LEU A 177 -12.28 -10.60 8.63
N LYS A 178 -11.99 -11.11 9.84
CA LYS A 178 -13.00 -11.76 10.66
C LYS A 178 -14.14 -10.80 11.01
N GLU A 179 -13.80 -9.61 11.49
CA GLU A 179 -14.77 -8.57 11.79
C GLU A 179 -15.59 -8.18 10.55
N THR A 180 -14.95 -8.12 9.38
CA THR A 180 -15.67 -7.78 8.13
C THR A 180 -16.63 -8.90 7.73
N LEU A 181 -16.25 -10.16 7.89
CA LEU A 181 -17.11 -11.32 7.66
C LEU A 181 -18.29 -11.35 8.64
N ASP A 182 -18.06 -11.03 9.92
CA ASP A 182 -19.12 -10.95 10.92
C ASP A 182 -20.13 -9.84 10.56
N ILE A 183 -19.67 -8.66 10.15
CA ILE A 183 -20.52 -7.57 9.66
C ILE A 183 -21.32 -8.02 8.42
N TRP A 184 -20.64 -8.67 7.47
CA TRP A 184 -21.26 -9.12 6.23
C TRP A 184 -22.39 -10.12 6.49
N THR A 185 -22.10 -11.19 7.21
CA THR A 185 -23.06 -12.28 7.44
C THR A 185 -24.20 -11.89 8.36
N THR A 186 -23.95 -11.02 9.35
CA THR A 186 -24.96 -10.64 10.36
C THR A 186 -25.82 -9.46 9.92
N HIS A 187 -25.24 -8.49 9.23
CA HIS A 187 -25.92 -7.21 9.01
C HIS A 187 -26.15 -6.85 7.54
N ILE A 188 -25.28 -7.30 6.60
CA ILE A 188 -25.39 -6.91 5.18
C ILE A 188 -26.20 -7.95 4.39
N PHE A 189 -25.69 -9.18 4.32
CA PHE A 189 -26.28 -10.24 3.49
C PHE A 189 -27.77 -10.50 3.76
N PRO A 190 -28.25 -10.52 5.02
CA PRO A 190 -29.70 -10.71 5.28
C PRO A 190 -30.59 -9.63 4.68
N LYS A 191 -30.05 -8.44 4.36
CA LYS A 191 -30.80 -7.32 3.78
C LYS A 191 -30.57 -7.17 2.27
N VAL A 192 -29.48 -7.76 1.74
CA VAL A 192 -29.14 -7.75 0.32
C VAL A 192 -28.65 -9.16 -0.08
N PRO A 193 -29.55 -10.17 -0.12
CA PRO A 193 -29.17 -11.58 -0.27
C PRO A 193 -28.67 -11.94 -1.68
N ASP A 194 -28.79 -11.04 -2.64
CA ASP A 194 -28.25 -11.16 -3.99
C ASP A 194 -26.87 -10.49 -4.15
N ALA A 195 -26.30 -9.97 -3.05
CA ALA A 195 -24.96 -9.41 -3.06
C ALA A 195 -23.89 -10.48 -2.85
N GLU A 196 -22.72 -10.27 -3.45
CA GLU A 196 -21.54 -11.10 -3.30
C GLU A 196 -20.42 -10.34 -2.60
N PHE A 197 -19.67 -11.04 -1.74
CA PHE A 197 -18.50 -10.51 -1.06
C PHE A 197 -17.26 -11.28 -1.47
N HIS A 198 -16.40 -10.67 -2.27
CA HIS A 198 -15.21 -11.30 -2.83
C HIS A 198 -13.95 -10.94 -2.03
N ILE A 199 -13.26 -11.96 -1.55
CA ILE A 199 -12.08 -11.84 -0.68
C ILE A 199 -10.86 -12.39 -1.41
N PHE A 200 -9.83 -11.55 -1.59
CA PHE A 200 -8.58 -11.93 -2.24
C PHE A 200 -7.45 -12.05 -1.20
N GLY A 201 -6.80 -13.20 -1.16
CA GLY A 201 -5.66 -13.43 -0.27
C GLY A 201 -5.47 -14.88 0.15
N HIS A 202 -4.48 -15.13 0.99
CA HIS A 202 -4.30 -16.41 1.66
C HIS A 202 -5.09 -16.36 2.97
N VAL A 203 -6.29 -16.88 2.97
CA VAL A 203 -7.21 -16.84 4.11
C VAL A 203 -7.37 -18.19 4.80
N GLU A 204 -6.94 -19.28 4.16
CA GLU A 204 -7.08 -20.65 4.60
C GLU A 204 -6.48 -20.88 5.98
N ASP A 205 -5.29 -20.34 6.23
CA ASP A 205 -4.58 -20.47 7.51
C ASP A 205 -5.28 -19.73 8.66
N HIS A 206 -6.22 -18.82 8.35
CA HIS A 206 -6.94 -17.99 9.34
C HIS A 206 -8.36 -18.42 9.60
N LEU A 207 -9.05 -18.93 8.58
CA LEU A 207 -10.45 -19.30 8.65
C LEU A 207 -10.65 -20.82 8.72
N GLY A 208 -9.70 -21.60 8.22
CA GLY A 208 -9.76 -23.06 8.25
C GLY A 208 -11.08 -23.63 7.73
N PRO A 209 -11.68 -24.59 8.46
CA PRO A 209 -12.94 -25.24 8.06
C PRO A 209 -14.12 -24.26 7.97
N ASP A 210 -14.08 -23.13 8.65
CA ASP A 210 -15.17 -22.16 8.66
C ASP A 210 -15.41 -21.51 7.29
N MET A 211 -14.45 -21.61 6.37
CA MET A 211 -14.59 -21.04 5.02
C MET A 211 -15.84 -21.54 4.28
N ALA A 212 -16.14 -22.84 4.38
CA ALA A 212 -17.24 -23.45 3.62
C ALA A 212 -18.60 -22.83 3.99
N ARG A 213 -18.82 -22.50 5.27
CA ARG A 213 -20.09 -21.91 5.75
C ARG A 213 -20.35 -20.52 5.19
N PHE A 214 -19.30 -19.76 4.88
CA PHE A 214 -19.46 -18.39 4.37
C PHE A 214 -20.03 -18.35 2.95
N GLY A 215 -19.91 -19.45 2.18
CA GLY A 215 -20.51 -19.55 0.84
C GLY A 215 -22.03 -19.37 0.86
N GLU A 216 -22.73 -19.81 1.94
CA GLU A 216 -24.16 -19.64 2.12
C GLU A 216 -24.57 -18.15 2.26
N PHE A 217 -23.61 -17.30 2.57
CA PHE A 217 -23.78 -15.85 2.70
C PHE A 217 -23.21 -15.07 1.50
N GLY A 218 -23.09 -15.69 0.32
CA GLY A 218 -22.56 -15.01 -0.87
C GLY A 218 -21.09 -14.62 -0.81
N VAL A 219 -20.30 -15.23 0.11
CA VAL A 219 -18.87 -14.97 0.21
C VAL A 219 -18.09 -15.86 -0.76
N VAL A 220 -17.25 -15.24 -1.57
CA VAL A 220 -16.40 -15.92 -2.55
C VAL A 220 -14.93 -15.68 -2.22
N PHE A 221 -14.19 -16.74 -1.94
CA PHE A 221 -12.77 -16.67 -1.64
C PHE A 221 -11.93 -16.89 -2.89
N HIS A 222 -10.97 -16.00 -3.08
CA HIS A 222 -9.99 -16.07 -4.16
C HIS A 222 -8.57 -16.20 -3.60
N LYS A 223 -7.71 -16.88 -4.33
CA LYS A 223 -6.28 -16.83 -4.10
C LYS A 223 -5.76 -15.40 -4.32
N ARG A 224 -4.51 -15.15 -3.91
CA ARG A 224 -3.85 -13.89 -4.28
C ARG A 224 -3.87 -13.73 -5.80
N ALA A 225 -4.23 -12.54 -6.24
CA ALA A 225 -4.29 -12.16 -7.64
C ALA A 225 -3.15 -11.19 -7.97
N SER A 226 -2.74 -11.17 -9.23
CA SER A 226 -1.86 -10.15 -9.79
C SER A 226 -2.57 -8.79 -9.85
N MET A 227 -1.80 -7.71 -10.02
CA MET A 227 -2.39 -6.38 -10.19
C MET A 227 -3.35 -6.31 -11.38
N ALA A 228 -3.03 -6.97 -12.50
CA ALA A 228 -3.88 -6.99 -13.69
C ALA A 228 -5.21 -7.74 -13.46
N GLU A 229 -5.16 -8.88 -12.77
CA GLU A 229 -6.36 -9.64 -12.38
C GLU A 229 -7.23 -8.82 -11.40
N LEU A 230 -6.64 -8.18 -10.39
CA LEU A 230 -7.36 -7.32 -9.46
C LEU A 230 -7.98 -6.11 -10.17
N ALA A 231 -7.24 -5.43 -11.03
CA ALA A 231 -7.76 -4.30 -11.80
C ALA A 231 -8.95 -4.71 -12.67
N THR A 232 -8.86 -5.88 -13.32
CA THR A 232 -9.96 -6.46 -14.11
C THR A 232 -11.15 -6.78 -13.22
N PHE A 233 -10.94 -7.38 -12.06
CA PHE A 233 -12.02 -7.71 -11.11
C PHE A 233 -12.69 -6.45 -10.56
N TYR A 234 -11.92 -5.43 -10.18
CA TYR A 234 -12.47 -4.17 -9.64
C TYR A 234 -13.46 -3.49 -10.59
N ARG A 235 -13.33 -3.70 -11.91
CA ARG A 235 -14.30 -3.18 -12.91
C ARG A 235 -15.71 -3.75 -12.73
N THR A 236 -15.85 -4.91 -12.09
CA THR A 236 -17.14 -5.57 -11.82
C THR A 236 -17.68 -5.26 -10.43
N ALA A 237 -16.82 -4.84 -9.50
CA ALA A 237 -17.21 -4.57 -8.13
C ALA A 237 -17.84 -3.19 -7.96
N ARG A 238 -18.69 -3.05 -6.96
CA ARG A 238 -19.39 -1.81 -6.66
C ARG A 238 -18.69 -1.00 -5.57
N MET A 239 -18.06 -1.67 -4.61
CA MET A 239 -17.34 -1.02 -3.50
C MET A 239 -16.26 -1.92 -2.92
N MET A 240 -15.35 -1.31 -2.16
CA MET A 240 -14.48 -2.01 -1.23
C MET A 240 -15.00 -1.84 0.19
N ILE A 241 -15.09 -2.93 0.97
CA ILE A 241 -15.36 -2.89 2.41
C ILE A 241 -14.06 -3.25 3.12
N PHE A 242 -13.48 -2.27 3.81
CA PHE A 242 -12.27 -2.49 4.61
C PHE A 242 -12.33 -1.61 5.87
N PRO A 243 -12.71 -2.16 7.03
CA PRO A 243 -12.81 -1.40 8.28
C PRO A 243 -11.51 -0.69 8.65
N GLY A 244 -10.36 -1.27 8.27
CA GLY A 244 -9.04 -0.70 8.51
C GLY A 244 -8.28 -1.40 9.63
N ALA A 245 -7.00 -1.13 9.72
CA ALA A 245 -6.11 -1.63 10.75
C ALA A 245 -5.20 -0.52 11.27
N ARG A 246 -4.85 -0.59 12.57
CA ARG A 246 -4.00 0.44 13.21
C ARG A 246 -2.60 0.51 12.63
N ASP A 247 -2.11 -0.55 12.04
CA ASP A 247 -0.79 -0.65 11.43
C ASP A 247 -0.78 -0.28 9.93
N GLU A 248 -1.92 0.08 9.34
CA GLU A 248 -1.97 0.65 8.00
C GLU A 248 -1.30 2.01 7.96
N THR A 249 -0.33 2.16 7.05
CA THR A 249 0.46 3.39 6.88
C THR A 249 0.13 4.17 5.62
N PHE A 250 -0.44 3.50 4.59
CA PHE A 250 -0.89 4.10 3.34
C PHE A 250 -2.18 3.48 2.80
N CYS A 251 -2.31 2.15 2.90
CA CYS A 251 -3.38 1.34 2.34
C CYS A 251 -3.42 1.34 0.80
N LEU A 252 -2.43 0.68 0.19
CA LEU A 252 -2.36 0.54 -1.28
C LEU A 252 -3.65 -0.06 -1.85
N ALA A 253 -4.20 -1.12 -1.25
CA ALA A 253 -5.39 -1.78 -1.76
C ALA A 253 -6.60 -0.83 -1.89
N ALA A 254 -6.81 0.05 -0.90
CA ALA A 254 -7.86 1.06 -0.99
C ALA A 254 -7.56 2.12 -2.06
N ALA A 255 -6.30 2.54 -2.19
CA ALA A 255 -5.87 3.48 -3.23
C ALA A 255 -6.04 2.90 -4.63
N GLU A 256 -5.69 1.62 -4.82
CA GLU A 256 -5.87 0.86 -6.07
C GLU A 256 -7.35 0.74 -6.44
N ALA A 257 -8.20 0.36 -5.47
CA ALA A 257 -9.64 0.28 -5.66
C ALA A 257 -10.24 1.64 -6.05
N GLN A 258 -9.86 2.72 -5.36
CA GLN A 258 -10.30 4.07 -5.69
C GLN A 258 -9.87 4.51 -7.09
N CYS A 259 -8.67 4.15 -7.55
CA CYS A 259 -8.25 4.41 -8.92
C CYS A 259 -9.10 3.70 -9.98
N VAL A 260 -9.80 2.62 -9.65
CA VAL A 260 -10.79 1.98 -10.54
C VAL A 260 -12.22 2.50 -10.29
N GLY A 261 -12.36 3.44 -9.37
CA GLY A 261 -13.64 4.08 -9.07
C GLY A 261 -14.47 3.35 -8.00
N LEU A 262 -13.87 2.47 -7.18
CA LEU A 262 -14.59 1.84 -6.08
C LEU A 262 -14.61 2.77 -4.86
N PRO A 263 -15.78 3.22 -4.39
CA PRO A 263 -15.90 3.83 -3.09
C PRO A 263 -15.46 2.86 -1.99
N VAL A 264 -14.80 3.38 -0.95
CA VAL A 264 -14.34 2.57 0.19
C VAL A 264 -15.23 2.80 1.41
N VAL A 265 -15.81 1.73 1.95
CA VAL A 265 -16.52 1.75 3.23
C VAL A 265 -15.54 1.31 4.32
N THR A 266 -15.32 2.18 5.31
CA THR A 266 -14.27 2.00 6.32
C THR A 266 -14.67 2.57 7.67
N ARG A 267 -13.98 2.13 8.74
CA ARG A 267 -14.04 2.79 10.06
C ARG A 267 -13.06 3.98 10.17
N GLY A 268 -12.25 4.25 9.15
CA GLY A 268 -11.25 5.30 9.18
C GLY A 268 -10.10 5.02 10.13
N ILE A 269 -9.74 3.74 10.34
CA ILE A 269 -8.65 3.33 11.21
C ILE A 269 -7.33 3.35 10.44
N GLY A 270 -6.25 3.83 11.08
CA GLY A 270 -4.93 3.91 10.45
C GLY A 270 -4.93 4.90 9.29
N ALA A 271 -4.25 4.56 8.18
CA ALA A 271 -4.17 5.41 7.00
C ALA A 271 -5.51 5.66 6.31
N LEU A 272 -6.53 4.84 6.58
CA LEU A 272 -7.85 5.05 5.98
C LEU A 272 -8.53 6.32 6.47
N SER A 273 -8.15 6.85 7.63
CA SER A 273 -8.64 8.14 8.13
C SER A 273 -8.18 9.35 7.29
N GLU A 274 -7.12 9.18 6.49
CA GLU A 274 -6.62 10.21 5.57
C GLU A 274 -6.85 9.83 4.09
N ARG A 275 -6.97 8.53 3.80
CA ARG A 275 -7.24 8.01 2.46
C ARG A 275 -8.69 8.21 2.02
N VAL A 276 -9.64 8.00 2.95
CA VAL A 276 -11.07 8.10 2.66
C VAL A 276 -11.59 9.45 3.13
N ARG A 277 -12.08 10.23 2.19
CA ARG A 277 -12.81 11.48 2.44
C ARG A 277 -14.30 11.15 2.46
N HIS A 278 -14.89 11.18 3.66
CA HIS A 278 -16.30 10.84 3.86
C HIS A 278 -17.22 11.65 2.95
N GLY A 279 -18.12 10.98 2.24
CA GLY A 279 -19.04 11.59 1.29
C GLY A 279 -18.42 12.06 -0.03
N VAL A 280 -17.12 11.79 -0.27
CA VAL A 280 -16.42 12.18 -1.50
C VAL A 280 -15.94 10.95 -2.26
N ASN A 281 -15.07 10.11 -1.68
CA ASN A 281 -14.51 8.94 -2.34
C ASN A 281 -14.76 7.65 -1.54
N GLY A 282 -15.67 7.71 -0.57
CA GLY A 282 -16.06 6.60 0.29
C GLY A 282 -16.85 7.06 1.50
N ILE A 283 -17.13 6.14 2.40
CA ILE A 283 -17.92 6.37 3.62
C ILE A 283 -17.10 5.94 4.84
N ILE A 284 -16.92 6.86 5.79
CA ILE A 284 -16.36 6.54 7.10
C ILE A 284 -17.52 6.30 8.05
N ALA A 285 -17.59 5.10 8.60
CA ALA A 285 -18.58 4.61 9.56
C ALA A 285 -17.87 4.12 10.83
N ARG A 286 -18.45 4.29 12.01
CA ARG A 286 -17.76 4.05 13.28
C ARG A 286 -18.09 2.71 13.92
N THR A 287 -19.31 2.23 13.72
CA THR A 287 -19.81 0.96 14.27
C THR A 287 -20.03 -0.07 13.17
N ASP A 288 -20.28 -1.32 13.54
CA ASP A 288 -20.56 -2.40 12.60
C ASP A 288 -21.86 -2.15 11.85
N GLU A 289 -22.88 -1.66 12.58
CA GLU A 289 -24.18 -1.30 12.03
C GLU A 289 -24.07 -0.14 11.03
N GLU A 290 -23.23 0.86 11.32
CA GLU A 290 -22.98 1.98 10.40
C GLU A 290 -22.23 1.51 9.15
N VAL A 291 -21.23 0.61 9.28
CA VAL A 291 -20.54 0.00 8.13
C VAL A 291 -21.52 -0.77 7.26
N ALA A 292 -22.37 -1.58 7.89
CA ALA A 292 -23.40 -2.32 7.19
C ALA A 292 -24.42 -1.41 6.50
N ALA A 293 -24.92 -0.39 7.19
CA ALA A 293 -25.87 0.58 6.63
C ALA A 293 -25.27 1.32 5.42
N ALA A 294 -23.99 1.70 5.51
CA ALA A 294 -23.27 2.33 4.40
C ALA A 294 -23.13 1.41 3.18
N ALA A 295 -22.78 0.14 3.41
CA ALA A 295 -22.66 -0.84 2.33
C ALA A 295 -24.02 -1.13 1.67
N ILE A 296 -25.08 -1.35 2.48
CA ILE A 296 -26.44 -1.59 1.99
C ILE A 296 -26.93 -0.38 1.17
N ARG A 297 -26.68 0.82 1.65
CA ARG A 297 -27.03 2.04 0.93
C ARG A 297 -26.30 2.11 -0.41
N LEU A 298 -25.00 1.83 -0.46
CA LEU A 298 -24.24 1.82 -1.71
C LEU A 298 -24.71 0.74 -2.69
N PHE A 299 -25.28 -0.37 -2.23
CA PHE A 299 -25.87 -1.38 -3.09
C PHE A 299 -27.21 -0.95 -3.72
N ASN A 300 -27.95 -0.05 -3.06
CA ASN A 300 -29.33 0.29 -3.45
C ASN A 300 -29.53 1.73 -3.95
N ASP A 301 -28.53 2.62 -3.78
CA ASP A 301 -28.58 4.04 -4.12
C ASP A 301 -27.55 4.32 -5.22
N ASP A 302 -28.00 4.31 -6.49
CA ASP A 302 -27.13 4.53 -7.64
C ASP A 302 -26.63 5.97 -7.72
N GLU A 303 -27.41 6.95 -7.27
CA GLU A 303 -26.99 8.37 -7.28
C GLU A 303 -25.84 8.58 -6.30
N LEU A 304 -25.98 8.05 -5.09
CA LEU A 304 -24.87 8.08 -4.11
C LEU A 304 -23.65 7.34 -4.64
N TRP A 305 -23.85 6.16 -5.24
CA TRP A 305 -22.74 5.41 -5.80
C TRP A 305 -22.01 6.19 -6.89
N VAL A 306 -22.72 6.77 -7.85
CA VAL A 306 -22.13 7.58 -8.94
C VAL A 306 -21.33 8.74 -8.37
N MET A 307 -21.86 9.47 -7.39
CA MET A 307 -21.18 10.59 -6.74
C MET A 307 -19.84 10.13 -6.11
N LEU A 308 -19.85 9.07 -5.32
CA LEU A 308 -18.66 8.56 -4.65
C LEU A 308 -17.67 7.90 -5.63
N HIS A 309 -18.17 7.25 -6.66
CA HIS A 309 -17.39 6.68 -7.76
C HIS A 309 -16.58 7.76 -8.48
N GLN A 310 -17.20 8.87 -8.84
CA GLN A 310 -16.52 10.01 -9.47
C GLN A 310 -15.46 10.60 -8.55
N GLY A 311 -15.78 10.75 -7.27
CA GLY A 311 -14.82 11.21 -6.27
C GLY A 311 -13.63 10.24 -6.07
N ALA A 312 -13.87 8.93 -6.16
CA ALA A 312 -12.81 7.93 -6.12
C ALA A 312 -11.90 8.00 -7.35
N LEU A 313 -12.46 8.15 -8.55
CA LEU A 313 -11.69 8.29 -9.79
C LEU A 313 -10.75 9.48 -9.79
N CYS A 314 -11.05 10.56 -9.06
CA CYS A 314 -10.14 11.70 -8.92
C CYS A 314 -8.78 11.30 -8.32
N GLU A 315 -8.70 10.19 -7.58
CA GLU A 315 -7.44 9.70 -7.01
C GLU A 315 -6.43 9.27 -8.09
N ARG A 316 -6.87 8.98 -9.32
CA ARG A 316 -5.99 8.69 -10.48
C ARG A 316 -5.00 9.82 -10.76
N VAL A 317 -5.43 11.05 -10.55
CA VAL A 317 -4.61 12.23 -10.83
C VAL A 317 -3.59 12.47 -9.73
N THR A 318 -3.99 12.30 -8.48
CA THR A 318 -3.15 12.61 -7.32
C THR A 318 -2.18 11.49 -6.98
N LEU A 319 -2.64 10.24 -7.07
CA LEU A 319 -1.87 9.05 -6.67
C LEU A 319 -1.09 8.46 -7.85
N ASN A 320 -0.21 9.24 -8.45
CA ASN A 320 0.66 8.73 -9.50
C ASN A 320 2.13 8.75 -9.07
N TRP A 321 2.90 7.79 -9.57
CA TRP A 321 4.30 7.64 -9.21
C TRP A 321 5.19 8.76 -9.74
N GLN A 322 4.81 9.46 -10.82
CA GLN A 322 5.51 10.64 -11.30
C GLN A 322 5.46 11.78 -10.29
N ASN A 323 4.28 12.01 -9.70
CA ASN A 323 4.13 13.00 -8.64
C ASN A 323 4.92 12.57 -7.38
N ALA A 324 4.84 11.30 -6.99
CA ALA A 324 5.62 10.79 -5.88
C ALA A 324 7.13 10.99 -6.11
N ALA A 325 7.65 10.65 -7.30
CA ALA A 325 9.07 10.85 -7.63
C ALA A 325 9.48 12.33 -7.57
N ARG A 326 8.65 13.27 -8.08
CA ARG A 326 8.91 14.72 -7.93
C ARG A 326 8.97 15.17 -6.47
N MET A 327 8.09 14.64 -5.63
CA MET A 327 8.11 14.92 -4.19
C MET A 327 9.37 14.38 -3.54
N TRP A 328 9.84 13.20 -3.96
CA TRP A 328 11.12 12.64 -3.52
C TRP A 328 12.29 13.53 -3.92
N GLU A 329 12.36 13.97 -5.18
CA GLU A 329 13.39 14.91 -5.65
C GLU A 329 13.41 16.19 -4.82
N TYR A 330 12.23 16.81 -4.65
CA TYR A 330 12.10 18.03 -3.84
C TYR A 330 12.60 17.84 -2.40
N GLU A 331 12.13 16.77 -1.74
CA GLU A 331 12.52 16.47 -0.34
C GLU A 331 14.01 16.13 -0.19
N LEU A 332 14.61 15.54 -1.19
CA LEU A 332 16.01 15.19 -1.20
C LEU A 332 16.92 16.33 -1.67
N GLY A 333 16.36 17.37 -2.27
CA GLY A 333 17.10 18.49 -2.85
C GLY A 333 17.89 18.09 -4.09
N ILE A 334 17.33 17.21 -4.92
CA ILE A 334 17.94 16.76 -6.18
C ILE A 334 17.08 17.19 -7.37
N THR A 335 17.72 17.38 -8.50
CA THR A 335 17.07 17.71 -9.78
C THR A 335 17.44 16.68 -10.84
N PRO A 336 16.57 16.43 -11.81
CA PRO A 336 16.85 15.57 -12.96
C PRO A 336 18.12 15.94 -13.71
#